data_34ad40c82afe6f27e3c6add0ca3424e5
#
_entry.id   34ad40c82afe6f27e3c6add0ca3424e5
#
_cell.length_a   1.000
_cell.length_b   1.000
_cell.length_c   1.000
_cell.angle_alpha   90.00
_cell.angle_beta   90.00
_cell.angle_gamma   90.00
#
_symmetry.space_group_name_H-M   'P 1'
#
loop_
_entity.id
_entity.type
_entity.pdbx_description
1 polymer ?
#
loop_
_entity_poly.entity_id
_entity_poly.type
_entity_poly.pdbx_seq_one_letter_code
_entity_poly.pdbx_strand_id
1 'polypeptide(L)' 'MVNDYFTQPPIGVSVEQHKRTIAVAAALAVAKESVSASTSASGSKASWDLQAVANEVANLADAIQDALEPDDAI' A
#
# COMPACT_ATOMS: atom_id res chain seq x y z
N MET A 1 -4.81 -9.85 -4.07
CA MET A 1 -4.78 -8.76 -3.17
C MET A 1 -5.58 -7.60 -3.67
N VAL A 2 -5.27 -6.97 -4.76
CA VAL A 2 -6.10 -5.87 -5.18
C VAL A 2 -7.36 -6.34 -5.89
N ASN A 3 -7.50 -7.62 -6.16
CA ASN A 3 -8.69 -8.12 -6.81
C ASN A 3 -9.94 -7.94 -5.99
N ASP A 4 -9.80 -7.60 -4.71
CA ASP A 4 -10.98 -7.33 -3.89
C ASP A 4 -11.33 -5.86 -3.88
N TYR A 5 -10.58 -5.05 -4.59
CA TYR A 5 -10.75 -3.60 -4.53
C TYR A 5 -12.15 -3.16 -4.94
N PHE A 6 -12.71 -3.80 -5.95
CA PHE A 6 -14.02 -3.42 -6.42
C PHE A 6 -15.15 -4.32 -5.92
N THR A 7 -14.87 -5.18 -4.97
CA THR A 7 -15.93 -6.03 -4.43
C THR A 7 -16.70 -5.26 -3.36
N GLN A 8 -17.81 -5.81 -2.96
CA GLN A 8 -18.64 -5.16 -1.98
C GLN A 8 -18.00 -5.18 -0.63
N PRO A 9 -17.92 -4.07 0.07
CA PRO A 9 -17.30 -4.07 1.39
C PRO A 9 -18.14 -4.81 2.42
N PRO A 10 -17.51 -5.25 3.48
CA PRO A 10 -18.25 -5.90 4.56
C PRO A 10 -19.22 -4.94 5.20
N ILE A 11 -20.21 -5.48 5.87
CA ILE A 11 -21.20 -4.69 6.56
C ILE A 11 -20.50 -3.81 7.58
N GLY A 12 -20.83 -2.56 7.60
CA GLY A 12 -20.25 -1.62 8.55
C GLY A 12 -19.00 -0.92 8.05
N VAL A 13 -18.53 -1.27 6.85
CA VAL A 13 -17.34 -0.66 6.31
C VAL A 13 -17.71 0.12 5.07
N SER A 14 -17.31 1.35 4.97
CA SER A 14 -17.65 2.14 3.81
C SER A 14 -16.83 1.70 2.60
N VAL A 15 -17.28 2.07 1.44
CA VAL A 15 -16.56 1.73 0.22
C VAL A 15 -15.17 2.35 0.23
N GLU A 16 -15.07 3.58 0.68
CA GLU A 16 -13.79 4.24 0.76
C GLU A 16 -12.84 3.56 1.73
N GLN A 17 -13.33 3.15 2.87
CA GLN A 17 -12.50 2.46 3.83
C GLN A 17 -12.04 1.12 3.29
N HIS A 18 -12.94 0.41 2.61
CA HIS A 18 -12.62 -0.87 2.02
C HIS A 18 -11.52 -0.72 0.98
N LYS A 19 -11.67 0.24 0.09
CA LYS A 19 -10.69 0.46 -0.96
C LYS A 19 -9.36 0.90 -0.39
N ARG A 20 -9.39 1.78 0.58
CA ARG A 20 -8.14 2.26 1.19
C ARG A 20 -7.43 1.12 1.92
N THR A 21 -8.16 0.27 2.59
CA THR A 21 -7.58 -0.86 3.29
C THR A 21 -6.85 -1.78 2.31
N ILE A 22 -7.46 -2.04 1.17
CA ILE A 22 -6.83 -2.91 0.18
C ILE A 22 -5.59 -2.25 -0.41
N ALA A 23 -5.67 -0.95 -0.68
CA ALA A 23 -4.52 -0.25 -1.23
C ALA A 23 -3.36 -0.22 -0.25
N VAL A 24 -3.65 -0.01 1.02
CA VAL A 24 -2.62 0.02 2.05
C VAL A 24 -2.02 -1.38 2.22
N ALA A 25 -2.84 -2.41 2.18
CA ALA A 25 -2.34 -3.77 2.30
C ALA A 25 -1.40 -4.11 1.14
N ALA A 26 -1.74 -3.66 -0.07
CA ALA A 26 -0.88 -3.88 -1.22
C ALA A 26 0.43 -3.10 -1.08
N ALA A 27 0.34 -1.87 -0.60
CA ALA A 27 1.52 -1.05 -0.40
C ALA A 27 2.44 -1.65 0.66
N LEU A 28 1.86 -2.20 1.72
CA LEU A 28 2.64 -2.84 2.77
C LEU A 28 3.36 -4.09 2.22
N ALA A 29 2.71 -4.82 1.36
CA ALA A 29 3.34 -6.00 0.77
C ALA A 29 4.56 -5.61 -0.05
N VAL A 30 4.45 -4.54 -0.82
CA VAL A 30 5.57 -4.05 -1.61
C VAL A 30 6.68 -3.54 -0.70
N ALA A 31 6.33 -2.79 0.33
CA ALA A 31 7.31 -2.24 1.25
C ALA A 31 8.05 -3.35 1.98
N LYS A 32 7.34 -4.40 2.37
CA LYS A 32 7.94 -5.51 3.05
C LYS A 32 8.98 -6.19 2.17
N GLU A 33 8.69 -6.37 0.92
CA GLU A 33 9.62 -6.97 0.00
C GLU A 33 10.85 -6.09 -0.19
N SER A 34 10.68 -4.81 -0.28
CA SER A 34 11.76 -3.88 -0.45
C SER A 34 12.68 -3.87 0.75
N VAL A 35 12.10 -3.86 1.93
CA VAL A 35 12.87 -3.85 3.15
C VAL A 35 13.65 -5.15 3.30
N SER A 36 13.03 -6.26 3.01
CA SER A 36 13.69 -7.54 3.12
C SER A 36 14.86 -7.62 2.14
N ALA A 37 14.67 -7.17 0.95
CA ALA A 37 15.71 -7.21 -0.04
C ALA A 37 16.88 -6.31 0.35
N SER A 38 16.61 -5.15 0.83
CA SER A 38 17.64 -4.23 1.25
C SER A 38 18.41 -4.78 2.42
N THR A 39 17.75 -5.34 3.38
CA THR A 39 18.38 -5.88 4.56
C THR A 39 19.28 -7.02 4.15
N SER A 40 18.81 -7.87 3.28
CA SER A 40 19.58 -8.99 2.88
C SER A 40 20.80 -8.52 2.14
N ALA A 41 20.70 -7.53 1.35
CA ALA A 41 21.81 -7.08 0.58
C ALA A 41 22.86 -6.38 1.41
N SER A 42 22.44 -5.53 2.29
CA SER A 42 23.42 -4.76 3.03
C SER A 42 23.80 -5.35 4.31
N GLY A 43 23.03 -6.13 4.85
CA GLY A 43 23.29 -6.67 6.10
C GLY A 43 23.19 -5.71 7.18
N SER A 44 22.92 -4.55 6.96
CA SER A 44 22.91 -3.71 8.00
C SER A 44 21.74 -3.31 8.39
N LYS A 45 21.35 -3.17 9.00
CA LYS A 45 20.33 -2.87 9.36
C LYS A 45 19.96 -1.86 9.63
N ALA A 46 19.75 -1.50 9.66
CA ALA A 46 19.55 -0.77 10.02
C ALA A 46 18.93 0.20 10.39
N SER A 47 18.87 0.95 10.07
CA SER A 47 18.31 1.90 10.47
C SER A 47 17.20 2.24 9.77
N TRP A 48 16.27 1.48 9.61
CA TRP A 48 15.09 1.79 8.95
C TRP A 48 14.35 2.82 9.74
N ASP A 49 14.08 3.95 9.14
CA ASP A 49 13.32 4.99 9.75
C ASP A 49 11.87 4.62 9.55
N LEU A 50 11.20 4.22 10.60
CA LEU A 50 9.81 3.80 10.50
C LEU A 50 8.89 4.92 10.03
N GLN A 51 9.22 6.16 10.33
CA GLN A 51 8.43 7.26 9.85
C GLN A 51 8.54 7.39 8.34
N ALA A 52 9.72 7.20 7.80
CA ALA A 52 9.91 7.26 6.37
C ALA A 52 9.19 6.12 5.68
N VAL A 53 9.21 4.93 6.27
CA VAL A 53 8.51 3.79 5.71
C VAL A 53 7.01 4.06 5.74
N ALA A 54 6.50 4.62 6.81
CA ALA A 54 5.09 4.92 6.91
C ALA A 54 4.67 5.92 5.84
N ASN A 55 5.48 6.92 5.60
CA ASN A 55 5.19 7.90 4.56
C ASN A 55 5.20 7.28 3.17
N GLU A 56 6.12 6.38 2.93
CA GLU A 56 6.21 5.70 1.64
C GLU A 56 5.02 4.78 1.42
N VAL A 57 4.57 4.11 2.45
CA VAL A 57 3.39 3.24 2.34
C VAL A 57 2.18 4.08 1.97
N ALA A 58 2.01 5.24 2.60
CA ALA A 58 0.89 6.09 2.30
C ALA A 58 0.95 6.61 0.85
N ASN A 59 2.12 7.01 0.42
CA ASN A 59 2.30 7.49 -0.94
C ASN A 59 2.06 6.38 -1.96
N LEU A 60 2.52 5.20 -1.66
CA LEU A 60 2.34 4.06 -2.53
C LEU A 60 0.87 3.66 -2.60
N ALA A 61 0.17 3.71 -1.48
CA ALA A 61 -1.25 3.42 -1.47
C ALA A 61 -2.01 4.41 -2.32
N ASP A 62 -1.63 5.69 -2.26
CA ASP A 62 -2.23 6.72 -3.09
C ASP A 62 -1.99 6.42 -4.58
N ALA A 63 -0.79 6.02 -4.92
CA ALA A 63 -0.45 5.71 -6.30
C ALA A 63 -1.22 4.48 -6.79
N ILE A 64 -1.39 3.49 -5.92
CA ILE A 64 -2.15 2.30 -6.27
C ILE A 64 -3.61 2.67 -6.53
N GLN A 65 -4.18 3.51 -5.68
CA GLN A 65 -5.56 3.92 -5.88
C GLN A 65 -5.71 4.75 -7.16
N ASP A 66 -4.75 5.59 -7.44
CA ASP A 66 -4.78 6.37 -8.68
C ASP A 66 -4.71 5.48 -9.91
N ALA A 67 -3.94 4.43 -9.84
CA ALA A 67 -3.82 3.50 -10.94
C ALA A 67 -5.11 2.71 -11.15
N LEU A 68 -5.78 2.36 -10.05
CA LEU A 68 -7.00 1.58 -10.14
C LEU A 68 -8.20 2.45 -10.48
N GLU A 69 -8.17 3.72 -10.13
CA GLU A 69 -9.27 4.62 -10.40
C GLU A 69 -8.72 5.92 -10.98
N PRO A 70 -8.30 5.93 -12.20
CA PRO A 70 -7.73 7.11 -12.78
C PRO A 70 -8.74 8.23 -12.83
N ASP A 71 -8.23 9.45 -12.55
CA ASP A 71 -9.13 10.44 -12.44
C ASP A 71 -9.38 11.11 -13.71
N ASP A 72 -8.95 10.78 -14.76
CA ASP A 72 -9.08 11.41 -15.90
C ASP A 72 -10.19 11.30 -16.49
N ALA A 73 -10.81 10.78 -16.32
CA ALA A 73 -11.92 10.62 -16.85
C ALA A 73 -12.15 11.42 -17.95
N ILE A 74 -11.99 11.95 -18.34
CA ILE A 74 -12.32 12.64 -19.32
C ILE A 74 -12.28 12.46 -20.11
#